data_019a4c8e9ece01a0407605fb7b881eb0
#
_entry.id   019a4c8e9ece01a0407605fb7b881eb0
#
_cell.length_a   1.000
_cell.length_b   1.000
_cell.length_c   1.000
_cell.angle_alpha   90.00
_cell.angle_beta   90.00
_cell.angle_gamma   90.00
#
_symmetry.space_group_name_H-M   'P 1'
#
loop_
_entity.id
_entity.type
_entity.pdbx_description
1 polymer ?
#
loop_
_entity_poly.entity_id
_entity_poly.type
_entity_poly.pdbx_seq_one_letter_code
_entity_poly.pdbx_strand_id
1 'polypeptide(L)'
;MKQVLRFNKVIKRIVFTGDLILLNGTFLSLYTLLGSKFFADPFIHSLPQVLVLLNLCYLVSNMSSGIILHRCVVRPEQIVWRALRNSAGHALFFSCALTFGNFGILSARFFLLFYIAFTLLLVCYRLLFRKILKSYRKHGGNSRSIILVGSNSNIIELYHQMTDDVTSGFRVIGYFDDQPGSRFPEKVNYLGKPGKIVDRLKQGGVEQVYCCLPSARSEEILPIIDYCENHLIRFFSVPNVRSYLKRRMYFELLGNVPVLCIRQEPLSFAENRFRKRVFDIAFSLLFLCTLFPIIYVIVGLTIKITSPGPIFFKQKRSGEDGREFWCYKFRSMKVNTQSDTLQATLHDPRKTRFGNFLR
;
A
#
# COMPACT_ATOMS: atom_id res chain seq x y z
N MET A 1 -21.19 -5.33 -18.92
CA MET A 1 -19.91 -5.68 -18.27
C MET A 1 -18.68 -5.47 -19.12
N LYS A 2 -18.65 -5.87 -20.39
CA LYS A 2 -17.52 -5.58 -21.32
C LYS A 2 -17.13 -4.08 -21.36
N GLN A 3 -18.09 -3.14 -21.28
CA GLN A 3 -17.81 -1.70 -21.31
C GLN A 3 -17.06 -1.18 -20.06
N VAL A 4 -17.44 -1.57 -18.84
CA VAL A 4 -16.84 -1.03 -17.58
C VAL A 4 -15.43 -1.55 -17.36
N LEU A 5 -15.18 -2.83 -17.63
CA LEU A 5 -13.83 -3.40 -17.60
C LEU A 5 -12.93 -2.80 -18.70
N ARG A 6 -13.54 -2.47 -19.85
CA ARG A 6 -12.88 -1.81 -20.97
C ARG A 6 -12.47 -0.38 -20.59
N PHE A 7 -13.36 0.37 -19.91
CA PHE A 7 -13.10 1.74 -19.48
C PHE A 7 -11.96 1.84 -18.45
N ASN A 8 -11.93 0.97 -17.46
CA ASN A 8 -10.83 0.96 -16.47
C ASN A 8 -9.47 0.64 -17.11
N LYS A 9 -9.45 -0.26 -18.11
CA LYS A 9 -8.24 -0.54 -18.89
C LYS A 9 -7.82 0.64 -19.75
N VAL A 10 -8.79 1.33 -20.36
CA VAL A 10 -8.55 2.53 -21.18
C VAL A 10 -7.97 3.66 -20.31
N ILE A 11 -8.57 3.94 -19.15
CA ILE A 11 -8.05 4.95 -18.22
C ILE A 11 -6.61 4.64 -17.82
N LYS A 12 -6.30 3.38 -17.47
CA LYS A 12 -4.92 2.98 -17.15
C LYS A 12 -3.96 3.25 -18.30
N ARG A 13 -4.36 2.90 -19.53
CA ARG A 13 -3.53 3.13 -20.72
C ARG A 13 -3.30 4.62 -20.97
N ILE A 14 -4.35 5.43 -20.93
CA ILE A 14 -4.25 6.88 -21.13
C ILE A 14 -3.31 7.51 -20.10
N VAL A 15 -3.47 7.18 -18.82
CA VAL A 15 -2.60 7.71 -17.76
C VAL A 15 -1.16 7.26 -17.98
N PHE A 16 -0.95 5.99 -18.31
CA PHE A 16 0.38 5.45 -18.55
C PHE A 16 1.06 6.09 -19.77
N THR A 17 0.33 6.26 -20.89
CA THR A 17 0.85 6.94 -22.07
C THR A 17 1.20 8.40 -21.79
N GLY A 18 0.36 9.11 -21.01
CA GLY A 18 0.66 10.46 -20.56
C GLY A 18 1.90 10.55 -19.66
N ASP A 19 2.08 9.58 -18.77
CA ASP A 19 3.28 9.48 -17.95
C ASP A 19 4.54 9.33 -18.83
N LEU A 20 4.50 8.48 -19.88
CA LEU A 20 5.62 8.29 -20.82
C LEU A 20 5.92 9.54 -21.65
N ILE A 21 4.88 10.24 -22.11
CA ILE A 21 5.04 11.51 -22.83
C ILE A 21 5.72 12.55 -21.94
N LEU A 22 5.31 12.68 -20.68
CA LEU A 22 5.93 13.58 -19.72
C LEU A 22 7.37 13.19 -19.40
N LEU A 23 7.66 11.90 -19.24
CA LEU A 23 9.00 11.39 -18.98
C LEU A 23 9.97 11.78 -20.10
N ASN A 24 9.61 11.42 -21.34
CA ASN A 24 10.46 11.69 -22.51
C ASN A 24 10.52 13.19 -22.82
N GLY A 25 9.38 13.89 -22.75
CA GLY A 25 9.32 15.33 -22.98
C GLY A 25 10.16 16.12 -21.99
N THR A 26 10.12 15.79 -20.70
CA THR A 26 10.95 16.44 -19.67
C THR A 26 12.43 16.17 -19.90
N PHE A 27 12.79 14.92 -20.21
CA PHE A 27 14.17 14.54 -20.45
C PHE A 27 14.74 15.28 -21.69
N LEU A 28 14.01 15.22 -22.82
CA LEU A 28 14.44 15.88 -24.06
C LEU A 28 14.48 17.40 -23.93
N SER A 29 13.49 18.02 -23.27
CA SER A 29 13.49 19.47 -23.06
C SER A 29 14.68 19.93 -22.22
N LEU A 30 14.99 19.23 -21.13
CA LEU A 30 16.16 19.55 -20.32
C LEU A 30 17.46 19.24 -21.06
N TYR A 31 17.50 18.19 -21.85
CA TYR A 31 18.66 17.85 -22.68
C TYR A 31 18.94 18.94 -23.72
N THR A 32 17.91 19.44 -24.43
CA THR A 32 18.09 20.51 -25.44
C THR A 32 18.42 21.86 -24.82
N LEU A 33 17.84 22.20 -23.66
CA LEU A 33 18.06 23.49 -23.00
C LEU A 33 19.39 23.57 -22.25
N LEU A 34 19.82 22.48 -21.65
CA LEU A 34 20.95 22.44 -20.72
C LEU A 34 22.06 21.46 -21.15
N GLY A 35 21.85 20.71 -22.22
CA GLY A 35 22.74 19.62 -22.63
C GLY A 35 24.17 20.04 -22.84
N SER A 36 24.40 21.17 -23.50
CA SER A 36 25.74 21.72 -23.73
C SER A 36 26.53 22.06 -22.46
N LYS A 37 25.82 22.28 -21.34
CA LYS A 37 26.45 22.59 -20.04
C LYS A 37 26.75 21.36 -19.19
N PHE A 38 26.10 20.24 -19.46
CA PHE A 38 26.11 19.06 -18.57
C PHE A 38 26.61 17.77 -19.24
N PHE A 39 26.71 17.73 -20.56
CA PHE A 39 27.13 16.55 -21.32
C PHE A 39 28.34 16.81 -22.17
N ALA A 40 29.28 15.89 -22.18
CA ALA A 40 30.36 15.84 -23.16
C ALA A 40 29.86 15.19 -24.47
N ASP A 41 30.52 15.47 -25.60
CA ASP A 41 30.17 15.01 -26.95
C ASP A 41 29.82 13.51 -27.12
N PRO A 42 30.44 12.55 -26.38
CA PRO A 42 30.11 11.12 -26.53
C PRO A 42 28.71 10.74 -26.17
N PHE A 43 28.00 11.54 -25.34
CA PHE A 43 26.64 11.24 -24.88
C PHE A 43 25.59 11.39 -26.00
N ILE A 44 25.86 12.23 -27.01
CA ILE A 44 24.92 12.47 -28.13
C ILE A 44 24.71 11.19 -28.95
N HIS A 45 25.75 10.38 -29.14
CA HIS A 45 25.67 9.13 -29.89
C HIS A 45 24.91 8.01 -29.17
N SER A 46 24.78 8.09 -27.84
CA SER A 46 24.06 7.11 -27.02
C SER A 46 22.64 7.55 -26.64
N LEU A 47 22.17 8.73 -27.06
CA LEU A 47 20.88 9.28 -26.70
C LEU A 47 19.68 8.33 -26.97
N PRO A 48 19.56 7.65 -28.15
CA PRO A 48 18.47 6.73 -28.39
C PRO A 48 18.47 5.55 -27.41
N GLN A 49 19.65 5.03 -27.07
CA GLN A 49 19.81 3.91 -26.14
C GLN A 49 19.42 4.33 -24.72
N VAL A 50 19.81 5.54 -24.31
CA VAL A 50 19.44 6.11 -23.01
C VAL A 50 17.93 6.33 -22.91
N LEU A 51 17.28 6.80 -23.98
CA LEU A 51 15.81 6.94 -24.02
C LEU A 51 15.10 5.58 -23.91
N VAL A 52 15.61 4.55 -24.59
CA VAL A 52 15.06 3.19 -24.46
C VAL A 52 15.20 2.73 -23.00
N LEU A 53 16.39 2.89 -22.41
CA LEU A 53 16.66 2.51 -21.04
C LEU A 53 15.77 3.27 -20.04
N LEU A 54 15.60 4.58 -20.24
CA LEU A 54 14.72 5.45 -19.47
C LEU A 54 13.29 4.88 -19.44
N ASN A 55 12.75 4.52 -20.60
CA ASN A 55 11.40 3.97 -20.72
C ASN A 55 11.27 2.56 -20.11
N LEU A 56 12.27 1.69 -20.30
CA LEU A 56 12.28 0.35 -19.68
C LEU A 56 12.31 0.42 -18.15
N CYS A 57 13.14 1.27 -17.59
CA CYS A 57 13.18 1.50 -16.14
C CYS A 57 11.86 2.04 -15.60
N TYR A 58 11.15 2.88 -16.40
CA TYR A 58 9.83 3.37 -16.03
C TYR A 58 8.77 2.26 -16.01
N LEU A 59 8.81 1.36 -16.98
CA LEU A 59 7.94 0.18 -17.00
C LEU A 59 8.10 -0.66 -15.73
N VAL A 60 9.34 -0.97 -15.37
CA VAL A 60 9.65 -1.78 -14.17
C VAL A 60 9.18 -1.07 -12.89
N SER A 61 9.48 0.22 -12.73
CA SER A 61 9.05 1.00 -11.58
C SER A 61 7.53 1.07 -11.47
N ASN A 62 6.83 1.25 -12.59
CA ASN A 62 5.36 1.34 -12.61
C ASN A 62 4.68 0.01 -12.27
N MET A 63 5.28 -1.14 -12.57
CA MET A 63 4.76 -2.45 -12.14
C MET A 63 4.64 -2.55 -10.62
N SER A 64 5.61 -2.01 -9.89
CA SER A 64 5.61 -1.97 -8.42
C SER A 64 4.64 -0.94 -7.84
N SER A 65 4.49 0.23 -8.47
CA SER A 65 3.74 1.36 -7.92
C SER A 65 2.26 1.36 -8.28
N GLY A 66 1.89 0.84 -9.43
CA GLY A 66 0.53 0.70 -9.95
C GLY A 66 -0.27 2.01 -10.09
N ILE A 67 -0.98 2.17 -11.20
CA ILE A 67 -1.89 3.32 -11.42
C ILE A 67 -3.23 3.05 -10.73
N ILE A 68 -3.67 3.96 -9.83
CA ILE A 68 -4.93 3.83 -9.07
C ILE A 68 -6.07 4.69 -9.59
N LEU A 69 -5.83 5.61 -10.52
CA LEU A 69 -6.80 6.59 -11.02
C LEU A 69 -8.07 5.96 -11.64
N HIS A 70 -8.02 4.68 -11.99
CA HIS A 70 -9.19 3.93 -12.49
C HIS A 70 -10.18 3.55 -11.38
N ARG A 71 -9.79 3.65 -10.09
CA ARG A 71 -10.69 3.36 -8.96
C ARG A 71 -11.68 4.50 -8.76
N CYS A 72 -12.88 4.18 -8.27
CA CYS A 72 -13.93 5.17 -8.05
C CYS A 72 -13.57 6.16 -6.94
N VAL A 73 -13.10 5.66 -5.81
CA VAL A 73 -12.74 6.49 -4.64
C VAL A 73 -11.22 6.48 -4.47
N VAL A 74 -10.58 7.61 -4.77
CA VAL A 74 -9.13 7.80 -4.60
C VAL A 74 -8.86 9.14 -3.94
N ARG A 75 -8.14 9.12 -2.81
CA ARG A 75 -7.72 10.36 -2.12
C ARG A 75 -6.53 11.00 -2.86
N PRO A 76 -6.46 12.36 -2.92
CA PRO A 76 -5.35 13.06 -3.57
C PRO A 76 -3.98 12.64 -3.04
N GLU A 77 -3.87 12.49 -1.72
CA GLU A 77 -2.63 12.09 -1.03
C GLU A 77 -2.08 10.75 -1.54
N GLN A 78 -2.98 9.80 -1.83
CA GLN A 78 -2.58 8.49 -2.38
C GLN A 78 -2.00 8.60 -3.79
N ILE A 79 -2.47 9.58 -4.58
CA ILE A 79 -1.95 9.84 -5.93
C ILE A 79 -0.55 10.44 -5.83
N VAL A 80 -0.39 11.45 -4.97
CA VAL A 80 0.90 12.13 -4.73
C VAL A 80 1.92 11.11 -4.21
N TRP A 81 1.59 10.37 -3.17
CA TRP A 81 2.51 9.38 -2.58
C TRP A 81 2.94 8.30 -3.58
N ARG A 82 2.01 7.83 -4.41
CA ARG A 82 2.34 6.85 -5.46
C ARG A 82 3.17 7.44 -6.59
N ALA A 83 2.94 8.71 -6.95
CA ALA A 83 3.77 9.40 -7.93
C ALA A 83 5.21 9.57 -7.42
N LEU A 84 5.38 10.01 -6.17
CA LEU A 84 6.68 10.12 -5.50
C LEU A 84 7.40 8.77 -5.45
N ARG A 85 6.71 7.71 -5.00
CA ARG A 85 7.30 6.37 -4.93
C ARG A 85 7.71 5.84 -6.32
N ASN A 86 6.89 6.10 -7.34
CA ASN A 86 7.20 5.69 -8.71
C ASN A 86 8.42 6.45 -9.25
N SER A 87 8.49 7.77 -9.03
CA SER A 87 9.61 8.60 -9.43
C SER A 87 10.91 8.21 -8.73
N ALA A 88 10.86 7.96 -7.41
CA ALA A 88 12.01 7.49 -6.64
C ALA A 88 12.50 6.10 -7.08
N GLY A 89 11.56 5.16 -7.30
CA GLY A 89 11.88 3.84 -7.83
C GLY A 89 12.50 3.90 -9.22
N HIS A 90 11.95 4.75 -10.10
CA HIS A 90 12.51 4.99 -11.43
C HIS A 90 13.92 5.59 -11.34
N ALA A 91 14.15 6.57 -10.46
CA ALA A 91 15.47 7.17 -10.26
C ALA A 91 16.51 6.12 -9.85
N LEU A 92 16.13 5.23 -8.94
CA LEU A 92 17.00 4.13 -8.50
C LEU A 92 17.32 3.16 -9.65
N PHE A 93 16.30 2.66 -10.36
CA PHE A 93 16.50 1.72 -11.45
C PHE A 93 17.29 2.33 -12.61
N PHE A 94 17.00 3.58 -12.95
CA PHE A 94 17.67 4.28 -14.04
C PHE A 94 19.14 4.58 -13.70
N SER A 95 19.44 5.03 -12.48
CA SER A 95 20.84 5.25 -12.06
C SER A 95 21.65 3.94 -12.05
N CYS A 96 21.07 2.85 -11.53
CA CYS A 96 21.70 1.53 -11.58
C CYS A 96 21.95 1.09 -13.04
N ALA A 97 20.95 1.23 -13.91
CA ALA A 97 21.05 0.81 -15.29
C ALA A 97 22.08 1.62 -16.10
N LEU A 98 22.22 2.91 -15.84
CA LEU A 98 23.27 3.76 -16.44
C LEU A 98 24.66 3.30 -16.00
N THR A 99 24.82 3.00 -14.71
CA THR A 99 26.13 2.61 -14.14
C THR A 99 26.57 1.24 -14.68
N PHE A 100 25.67 0.24 -14.63
CA PHE A 100 25.99 -1.12 -15.12
C PHE A 100 26.06 -1.22 -16.65
N GLY A 101 25.29 -0.40 -17.36
CA GLY A 101 25.29 -0.36 -18.83
C GLY A 101 26.46 0.40 -19.45
N ASN A 102 27.29 1.03 -18.64
CA ASN A 102 28.45 1.84 -19.09
C ASN A 102 28.08 2.97 -20.07
N PHE A 103 26.85 3.53 -19.94
CA PHE A 103 26.33 4.60 -20.80
C PHE A 103 26.86 6.00 -20.45
N GLY A 104 27.83 6.09 -19.56
CA GLY A 104 28.35 7.35 -19.03
C GLY A 104 27.57 7.83 -17.79
N ILE A 105 28.21 8.71 -17.04
CA ILE A 105 27.65 9.27 -15.81
C ILE A 105 26.91 10.55 -16.18
N LEU A 106 25.59 10.55 -16.02
CA LEU A 106 24.81 11.78 -16.04
C LEU A 106 25.30 12.71 -14.92
N SER A 107 25.50 13.99 -15.23
CA SER A 107 25.83 14.98 -14.20
C SER A 107 24.79 14.92 -13.07
N ALA A 108 25.24 14.85 -11.83
CA ALA A 108 24.35 14.81 -10.65
C ALA A 108 23.35 15.99 -10.63
N ARG A 109 23.78 17.16 -11.12
CA ARG A 109 22.90 18.35 -11.24
C ARG A 109 21.80 18.15 -12.27
N PHE A 110 22.11 17.58 -13.44
CA PHE A 110 21.10 17.26 -14.46
C PHE A 110 20.12 16.22 -13.95
N PHE A 111 20.63 15.15 -13.33
CA PHE A 111 19.80 14.10 -12.75
C PHE A 111 18.82 14.65 -11.70
N LEU A 112 19.30 15.50 -10.80
CA LEU A 112 18.47 16.14 -9.78
C LEU A 112 17.39 17.03 -10.41
N LEU A 113 17.76 17.91 -11.35
CA LEU A 113 16.83 18.82 -12.04
C LEU A 113 15.76 18.02 -12.80
N PHE A 114 16.18 16.97 -13.50
CA PHE A 114 15.26 16.10 -14.23
C PHE A 114 14.22 15.47 -13.31
N TYR A 115 14.66 14.87 -12.18
CA TYR A 115 13.69 14.21 -11.27
C TYR A 115 12.82 15.17 -10.50
N ILE A 116 13.28 16.37 -10.17
CA ILE A 116 12.44 17.42 -9.59
C ILE A 116 11.37 17.84 -10.60
N ALA A 117 11.75 18.19 -11.81
CA ALA A 117 10.83 18.63 -12.86
C ALA A 117 9.85 17.53 -13.25
N PHE A 118 10.33 16.31 -13.50
CA PHE A 118 9.51 15.17 -13.85
C PHE A 118 8.50 14.83 -12.76
N THR A 119 8.94 14.77 -11.50
CA THR A 119 8.04 14.43 -10.37
C THR A 119 6.95 15.47 -10.19
N LEU A 120 7.30 16.75 -10.29
CA LEU A 120 6.34 17.84 -10.19
C LEU A 120 5.30 17.78 -11.33
N LEU A 121 5.75 17.63 -12.57
CA LEU A 121 4.87 17.50 -13.73
C LEU A 121 3.99 16.26 -13.65
N LEU A 122 4.54 15.12 -13.21
CA LEU A 122 3.80 13.87 -13.03
C LEU A 122 2.68 14.01 -11.98
N VAL A 123 2.97 14.67 -10.85
CA VAL A 123 1.96 14.94 -9.81
C VAL A 123 0.88 15.85 -10.34
N CYS A 124 1.26 16.98 -10.96
CA CYS A 124 0.33 17.92 -11.55
C CYS A 124 -0.58 17.26 -12.61
N TYR A 125 0.02 16.49 -13.52
CA TYR A 125 -0.71 15.75 -14.54
C TYR A 125 -1.73 14.78 -13.95
N ARG A 126 -1.31 13.95 -12.98
CA ARG A 126 -2.20 12.96 -12.36
C ARG A 126 -3.33 13.60 -11.54
N LEU A 127 -3.08 14.73 -10.87
CA LEU A 127 -4.11 15.48 -10.17
C LEU A 127 -5.08 16.16 -11.14
N LEU A 128 -4.57 16.74 -12.23
CA LEU A 128 -5.39 17.31 -13.30
C LEU A 128 -6.26 16.23 -13.95
N PHE A 129 -5.67 15.11 -14.31
CA PHE A 129 -6.41 13.97 -14.87
C PHE A 129 -7.51 13.48 -13.93
N ARG A 130 -7.23 13.41 -12.62
CA ARG A 130 -8.25 13.12 -11.61
C ARG A 130 -9.39 14.13 -11.63
N LYS A 131 -9.10 15.44 -11.74
CA LYS A 131 -10.11 16.50 -11.82
C LYS A 131 -10.96 16.37 -13.07
N ILE A 132 -10.34 16.11 -14.22
CA ILE A 132 -11.04 15.86 -15.50
C ILE A 132 -11.94 14.63 -15.38
N LEU A 133 -11.42 13.52 -14.83
CA LEU A 133 -12.20 12.29 -14.66
C LEU A 133 -13.38 12.47 -13.71
N LYS A 134 -13.22 13.27 -12.64
CA LYS A 134 -14.31 13.64 -11.75
C LYS A 134 -15.39 14.47 -12.46
N SER A 135 -14.98 15.46 -13.26
CA SER A 135 -15.90 16.26 -14.07
C SER A 135 -16.67 15.40 -15.08
N TYR A 136 -15.98 14.48 -15.77
CA TYR A 136 -16.61 13.55 -16.70
C TYR A 136 -17.66 12.64 -16.02
N ARG A 137 -17.36 12.17 -14.80
CA ARG A 137 -18.32 11.37 -14.00
C ARG A 137 -19.53 12.19 -13.55
N LYS A 138 -19.33 13.47 -13.21
CA LYS A 138 -20.43 14.37 -12.84
C LYS A 138 -21.47 14.52 -13.95
N HIS A 139 -21.03 14.45 -15.21
CA HIS A 139 -21.93 14.48 -16.38
C HIS A 139 -22.46 13.10 -16.81
N GLY A 140 -22.41 12.11 -15.92
CA GLY A 140 -22.95 10.76 -16.14
C GLY A 140 -22.00 9.80 -16.86
N GLY A 141 -20.78 10.23 -17.25
CA GLY A 141 -19.79 9.38 -17.87
C GLY A 141 -19.15 8.43 -16.85
N ASN A 142 -18.90 7.18 -17.25
CA ASN A 142 -18.26 6.14 -16.43
C ASN A 142 -18.89 5.98 -15.03
N SER A 143 -20.22 6.10 -14.93
CA SER A 143 -20.99 5.80 -13.73
C SER A 143 -21.40 4.34 -13.71
N ARG A 144 -21.48 3.75 -12.52
CA ARG A 144 -21.93 2.38 -12.29
C ARG A 144 -23.30 2.39 -11.67
N SER A 145 -24.25 1.74 -12.34
CA SER A 145 -25.60 1.58 -11.89
C SER A 145 -25.70 0.49 -10.83
N ILE A 146 -26.13 0.83 -9.63
CA ILE A 146 -26.19 -0.09 -8.48
C ILE A 146 -27.58 -0.21 -7.89
N ILE A 147 -27.88 -1.37 -7.35
CA ILE A 147 -29.07 -1.65 -6.54
C ILE A 147 -28.61 -2.08 -5.14
N LEU A 148 -29.33 -1.61 -4.12
CA LEU A 148 -29.11 -1.95 -2.73
C LEU A 148 -30.20 -2.92 -2.25
N VAL A 149 -29.87 -3.89 -1.41
CA VAL A 149 -30.82 -4.91 -0.89
C VAL A 149 -30.69 -5.00 0.62
N GLY A 150 -31.78 -4.68 1.30
CA GLY A 150 -31.84 -4.57 2.76
C GLY A 150 -31.44 -3.18 3.27
N SER A 151 -31.65 -2.92 4.56
CA SER A 151 -31.47 -1.59 5.18
C SER A 151 -30.70 -1.62 6.50
N ASN A 152 -29.62 -2.42 6.58
CA ASN A 152 -28.79 -2.36 7.79
C ASN A 152 -27.93 -1.08 7.84
N SER A 153 -27.36 -0.76 9.01
CA SER A 153 -26.53 0.45 9.21
C SER A 153 -25.33 0.52 8.27
N ASN A 154 -24.75 -0.61 7.87
CA ASN A 154 -23.58 -0.66 7.00
C ASN A 154 -23.92 -0.31 5.55
N ILE A 155 -25.08 -0.74 5.04
CA ILE A 155 -25.50 -0.43 3.68
C ILE A 155 -25.94 1.03 3.56
N ILE A 156 -26.52 1.60 4.62
CA ILE A 156 -26.85 3.03 4.68
C ILE A 156 -25.59 3.88 4.65
N GLU A 157 -24.58 3.53 5.45
CA GLU A 157 -23.30 4.24 5.38
C GLU A 157 -22.62 4.08 4.04
N LEU A 158 -22.67 2.88 3.45
CA LEU A 158 -22.19 2.63 2.10
C LEU A 158 -22.90 3.50 1.08
N TYR A 159 -24.22 3.65 1.20
CA TYR A 159 -25.00 4.56 0.38
C TYR A 159 -24.49 5.99 0.49
N HIS A 160 -24.32 6.53 1.70
CA HIS A 160 -23.77 7.87 1.89
C HIS A 160 -22.36 8.01 1.29
N GLN A 161 -21.47 7.06 1.53
CA GLN A 161 -20.11 7.08 0.91
C GLN A 161 -20.13 7.06 -0.61
N MET A 162 -21.16 6.47 -1.23
CA MET A 162 -21.31 6.40 -2.69
C MET A 162 -21.99 7.64 -3.27
N THR A 163 -22.88 8.29 -2.53
CA THR A 163 -23.75 9.39 -3.03
C THR A 163 -23.30 10.77 -2.60
N ASP A 164 -22.64 10.93 -1.45
CA ASP A 164 -22.17 12.23 -0.94
C ASP A 164 -21.19 12.92 -1.91
N ASP A 165 -20.38 12.14 -2.64
CA ASP A 165 -19.57 12.66 -3.73
C ASP A 165 -20.18 12.22 -5.08
N VAL A 166 -20.93 13.09 -5.74
CA VAL A 166 -21.54 12.87 -7.07
C VAL A 166 -20.49 12.42 -8.09
N THR A 167 -19.22 12.72 -7.85
CA THR A 167 -18.11 12.35 -8.73
C THR A 167 -17.52 10.97 -8.43
N SER A 168 -18.11 10.25 -7.46
CA SER A 168 -17.70 8.88 -7.09
C SER A 168 -17.86 7.88 -8.24
N GLY A 169 -18.76 8.20 -9.19
CA GLY A 169 -19.08 7.33 -10.33
C GLY A 169 -20.01 6.17 -9.93
N PHE A 170 -20.79 6.31 -8.87
CA PHE A 170 -21.87 5.43 -8.53
C PHE A 170 -23.24 6.10 -8.76
N ARG A 171 -24.16 5.37 -9.35
CA ARG A 171 -25.56 5.78 -9.55
C ARG A 171 -26.45 4.76 -8.88
N VAL A 172 -27.02 5.12 -7.74
CA VAL A 172 -28.00 4.28 -7.05
C VAL A 172 -29.33 4.37 -7.79
N ILE A 173 -29.81 3.25 -8.34
CA ILE A 173 -31.10 3.17 -9.04
C ILE A 173 -32.22 3.14 -8.01
N GLY A 174 -32.04 2.41 -6.91
CA GLY A 174 -32.99 2.25 -5.83
C GLY A 174 -32.61 1.12 -4.90
N TYR A 175 -33.52 0.81 -3.99
CA TYR A 175 -33.31 -0.25 -3.00
C TYR A 175 -34.50 -1.21 -2.91
N PHE A 176 -34.21 -2.43 -2.48
CA PHE A 176 -35.18 -3.45 -2.12
C PHE A 176 -35.11 -3.68 -0.62
N ASP A 177 -36.30 -3.69 0.02
CA ASP A 177 -36.41 -3.98 1.45
C ASP A 177 -37.81 -4.56 1.76
N ASP A 178 -37.95 -5.12 2.96
CA ASP A 178 -39.26 -5.68 3.40
C ASP A 178 -40.33 -4.61 3.54
N GLN A 179 -39.92 -3.38 3.94
CA GLN A 179 -40.83 -2.24 4.11
C GLN A 179 -40.34 -1.00 3.36
N PRO A 180 -41.25 -0.25 2.71
CA PRO A 180 -40.90 1.06 2.13
C PRO A 180 -40.60 2.09 3.24
N GLY A 181 -39.77 3.09 2.94
CA GLY A 181 -39.47 4.17 3.88
C GLY A 181 -38.59 3.78 5.05
N SER A 182 -37.87 2.64 4.95
CA SER A 182 -36.88 2.22 5.93
C SER A 182 -35.80 3.28 6.14
N ARG A 183 -34.64 2.98 6.52
CA ARG A 183 -33.56 3.92 6.90
C ARG A 183 -32.93 4.72 5.74
N PHE A 184 -33.39 4.53 4.50
CA PHE A 184 -32.89 5.28 3.35
C PHE A 184 -33.53 6.68 3.26
N PRO A 185 -32.79 7.69 2.75
CA PRO A 185 -33.36 9.00 2.43
C PRO A 185 -34.51 8.90 1.41
N GLU A 186 -35.51 9.79 1.51
CA GLU A 186 -36.68 9.84 0.61
C GLU A 186 -36.34 9.96 -0.88
N LYS A 187 -35.13 10.45 -1.19
CA LYS A 187 -34.64 10.59 -2.58
C LYS A 187 -34.30 9.26 -3.26
N VAL A 188 -34.25 8.14 -2.50
CA VAL A 188 -33.91 6.82 -3.06
C VAL A 188 -35.19 6.06 -3.36
N ASN A 189 -35.37 5.64 -4.60
CA ASN A 189 -36.55 4.93 -5.02
C ASN A 189 -36.64 3.55 -4.36
N TYR A 190 -37.76 3.29 -3.69
CA TYR A 190 -38.13 1.96 -3.25
C TYR A 190 -38.58 1.13 -4.47
N LEU A 191 -37.96 -0.02 -4.70
CA LEU A 191 -38.20 -0.87 -5.86
C LEU A 191 -39.05 -2.09 -5.55
N GLY A 192 -39.27 -2.40 -4.26
CA GLY A 192 -40.07 -3.53 -3.82
C GLY A 192 -39.37 -4.43 -2.80
N LYS A 193 -39.98 -5.60 -2.55
CA LYS A 193 -39.43 -6.63 -1.65
C LYS A 193 -38.24 -7.36 -2.28
N PRO A 194 -37.28 -7.89 -1.50
CA PRO A 194 -36.10 -8.59 -1.98
C PRO A 194 -36.35 -9.71 -3.00
N GLY A 195 -37.44 -10.48 -2.81
CA GLY A 195 -37.82 -11.55 -3.74
C GLY A 195 -38.16 -11.09 -5.17
N LYS A 196 -38.43 -9.79 -5.40
CA LYS A 196 -38.72 -9.24 -6.74
C LYS A 196 -37.48 -8.68 -7.45
N ILE A 197 -36.32 -8.75 -6.86
CA ILE A 197 -35.10 -8.15 -7.42
C ILE A 197 -34.70 -8.78 -8.77
N VAL A 198 -34.86 -10.10 -8.91
CA VAL A 198 -34.50 -10.81 -10.14
C VAL A 198 -35.30 -10.27 -11.32
N ASP A 199 -36.59 -9.94 -11.14
CA ASP A 199 -37.42 -9.38 -12.20
C ASP A 199 -36.97 -7.98 -12.60
N ARG A 200 -36.48 -7.19 -11.63
CA ARG A 200 -35.88 -5.88 -11.92
C ARG A 200 -34.53 -6.03 -12.65
N LEU A 201 -33.72 -7.04 -12.28
CA LEU A 201 -32.45 -7.32 -12.94
C LEU A 201 -32.63 -7.77 -14.41
N LYS A 202 -33.71 -8.50 -14.71
CA LYS A 202 -34.09 -8.89 -16.09
C LYS A 202 -34.35 -7.68 -17.00
N GLN A 203 -34.81 -6.57 -16.47
CA GLN A 203 -35.02 -5.32 -17.22
C GLN A 203 -33.71 -4.66 -17.67
N GLY A 204 -32.58 -5.11 -17.11
CA GLY A 204 -31.24 -4.61 -17.45
C GLY A 204 -30.88 -3.26 -16.79
N GLY A 205 -29.76 -2.73 -17.19
CA GLY A 205 -29.27 -1.44 -16.72
C GLY A 205 -28.62 -1.44 -15.32
N VAL A 206 -28.44 -2.63 -14.70
CA VAL A 206 -27.79 -2.81 -13.38
C VAL A 206 -26.43 -3.48 -13.57
N GLU A 207 -25.41 -2.89 -12.97
CA GLU A 207 -24.04 -3.43 -13.06
C GLU A 207 -23.57 -4.07 -11.75
N GLN A 208 -24.11 -3.62 -10.62
CA GLN A 208 -23.70 -4.09 -9.30
C GLN A 208 -24.90 -4.19 -8.36
N VAL A 209 -24.90 -5.21 -7.52
CA VAL A 209 -25.87 -5.43 -6.45
C VAL A 209 -25.12 -5.51 -5.12
N TYR A 210 -25.56 -4.73 -4.14
CA TYR A 210 -25.05 -4.77 -2.77
C TYR A 210 -26.15 -5.29 -1.86
N CYS A 211 -25.93 -6.44 -1.23
CA CYS A 211 -26.91 -7.13 -0.40
C CYS A 211 -26.46 -7.21 1.05
N CYS A 212 -27.30 -6.77 1.97
CA CYS A 212 -27.06 -6.86 3.41
C CYS A 212 -28.05 -7.79 4.13
N LEU A 213 -28.77 -8.61 3.40
CA LEU A 213 -29.64 -9.59 4.00
C LEU A 213 -28.84 -10.60 4.84
N PRO A 214 -29.35 -11.03 6.00
CA PRO A 214 -28.70 -12.03 6.84
C PRO A 214 -28.64 -13.38 6.12
N SER A 215 -27.64 -14.18 6.42
CA SER A 215 -27.43 -15.51 5.81
C SER A 215 -28.58 -16.48 6.07
N ALA A 216 -29.40 -16.25 7.12
CA ALA A 216 -30.64 -17.01 7.39
C ALA A 216 -31.68 -16.90 6.25
N ARG A 217 -31.59 -15.85 5.41
CA ARG A 217 -32.45 -15.63 4.22
C ARG A 217 -31.78 -16.13 2.93
N SER A 218 -31.06 -17.24 3.00
CA SER A 218 -30.35 -17.84 1.87
C SER A 218 -31.27 -18.15 0.67
N GLU A 219 -32.50 -18.54 0.93
CA GLU A 219 -33.50 -18.83 -0.13
C GLU A 219 -33.79 -17.60 -1.01
N GLU A 220 -33.66 -16.39 -0.47
CA GLU A 220 -33.83 -15.16 -1.26
C GLU A 220 -32.48 -14.68 -1.89
N ILE A 221 -31.36 -14.97 -1.21
CA ILE A 221 -30.04 -14.50 -1.64
C ILE A 221 -29.50 -15.35 -2.80
N LEU A 222 -29.66 -16.68 -2.75
CA LEU A 222 -29.11 -17.60 -3.75
C LEU A 222 -29.60 -17.31 -5.18
N PRO A 223 -30.92 -17.12 -5.41
CA PRO A 223 -31.41 -16.77 -6.76
C PRO A 223 -30.83 -15.44 -7.28
N ILE A 224 -30.56 -14.48 -6.39
CA ILE A 224 -29.94 -13.20 -6.75
C ILE A 224 -28.49 -13.42 -7.20
N ILE A 225 -27.73 -14.23 -6.45
CA ILE A 225 -26.35 -14.57 -6.78
C ILE A 225 -26.28 -15.29 -8.12
N ASP A 226 -27.07 -16.35 -8.29
CA ASP A 226 -27.11 -17.15 -9.51
C ASP A 226 -27.44 -16.30 -10.75
N TYR A 227 -28.45 -15.42 -10.62
CA TYR A 227 -28.79 -14.51 -11.70
C TYR A 227 -27.64 -13.53 -12.00
N CYS A 228 -27.02 -12.96 -10.96
CA CYS A 228 -25.91 -12.01 -11.09
C CYS A 228 -24.68 -12.66 -11.77
N GLU A 229 -24.34 -13.88 -11.39
CA GLU A 229 -23.20 -14.62 -11.98
C GLU A 229 -23.44 -14.94 -13.47
N ASN A 230 -24.62 -15.45 -13.79
CA ASN A 230 -24.98 -15.80 -15.17
C ASN A 230 -25.07 -14.58 -16.10
N HIS A 231 -25.36 -13.39 -15.57
CA HIS A 231 -25.53 -12.15 -16.35
C HIS A 231 -24.39 -11.15 -16.17
N LEU A 232 -23.27 -11.58 -15.54
CA LEU A 232 -22.09 -10.76 -15.33
C LEU A 232 -22.35 -9.48 -14.52
N ILE A 233 -23.35 -9.49 -13.63
CA ILE A 233 -23.60 -8.45 -12.65
C ILE A 233 -22.76 -8.75 -11.40
N ARG A 234 -22.09 -7.76 -10.84
CA ARG A 234 -21.27 -8.00 -9.65
C ARG A 234 -22.13 -8.00 -8.40
N PHE A 235 -22.12 -9.10 -7.69
CA PHE A 235 -22.74 -9.21 -6.39
C PHE A 235 -21.75 -8.92 -5.26
N PHE A 236 -22.17 -8.11 -4.28
CA PHE A 236 -21.40 -7.80 -3.09
C PHE A 236 -22.26 -8.04 -1.86
N SER A 237 -21.78 -8.91 -0.98
CA SER A 237 -22.38 -9.06 0.35
C SER A 237 -21.86 -7.98 1.29
N VAL A 238 -22.77 -7.32 2.02
CA VAL A 238 -22.47 -6.27 3.01
C VAL A 238 -22.86 -6.78 4.40
N PRO A 239 -21.98 -7.54 5.07
CA PRO A 239 -22.31 -8.16 6.35
C PRO A 239 -22.50 -7.11 7.45
N ASN A 240 -23.40 -7.39 8.39
CA ASN A 240 -23.63 -6.54 9.56
C ASN A 240 -22.63 -6.87 10.68
N VAL A 241 -21.40 -6.43 10.52
CA VAL A 241 -20.30 -6.75 11.44
C VAL A 241 -20.08 -5.65 12.49
N ARG A 242 -20.67 -4.46 12.29
CA ARG A 242 -20.50 -3.30 13.20
C ARG A 242 -21.14 -3.47 14.57
N SER A 243 -22.11 -4.34 14.71
CA SER A 243 -22.76 -4.58 16.00
C SER A 243 -21.82 -5.10 17.08
N TYR A 244 -20.69 -5.64 16.70
CA TYR A 244 -19.76 -6.29 17.64
C TYR A 244 -18.44 -5.56 17.84
N LEU A 245 -17.96 -4.76 16.86
CA LEU A 245 -16.61 -4.21 16.92
C LEU A 245 -16.49 -2.83 16.25
N LYS A 246 -16.10 -1.82 17.01
CA LYS A 246 -15.74 -0.48 16.52
C LYS A 246 -14.39 -0.44 15.78
N ARG A 247 -13.76 -1.59 15.49
CA ARG A 247 -12.41 -1.69 14.89
C ARG A 247 -12.48 -2.16 13.45
N ARG A 248 -11.45 -1.80 12.66
CA ARG A 248 -11.29 -2.34 11.30
C ARG A 248 -11.05 -3.84 11.38
N MET A 249 -11.78 -4.61 10.56
CA MET A 249 -11.60 -6.04 10.42
C MET A 249 -11.01 -6.35 9.06
N TYR A 250 -10.25 -7.42 9.02
CA TYR A 250 -9.67 -7.96 7.80
C TYR A 250 -10.28 -9.32 7.51
N PHE A 251 -10.54 -9.56 6.24
CA PHE A 251 -11.06 -10.83 5.77
C PHE A 251 -9.88 -11.75 5.44
N GLU A 252 -9.86 -12.92 6.03
CA GLU A 252 -8.83 -13.93 5.81
C GLU A 252 -9.50 -15.29 5.55
N LEU A 253 -8.87 -16.14 4.73
CA LEU A 253 -9.32 -17.49 4.44
C LEU A 253 -8.48 -18.47 5.26
N LEU A 254 -9.10 -19.15 6.19
CA LEU A 254 -8.51 -20.27 6.92
C LEU A 254 -8.89 -21.56 6.19
N GLY A 255 -8.05 -22.00 5.24
CA GLY A 255 -8.43 -23.01 4.27
C GLY A 255 -9.57 -22.48 3.36
N ASN A 256 -10.73 -23.09 3.40
CA ASN A 256 -11.92 -22.67 2.64
C ASN A 256 -12.93 -21.86 3.50
N VAL A 257 -12.62 -21.63 4.78
CA VAL A 257 -13.53 -20.92 5.69
C VAL A 257 -13.17 -19.45 5.77
N PRO A 258 -14.08 -18.53 5.43
CA PRO A 258 -13.84 -17.10 5.58
C PRO A 258 -13.90 -16.70 7.06
N VAL A 259 -12.84 -16.06 7.55
CA VAL A 259 -12.70 -15.60 8.94
C VAL A 259 -12.46 -14.09 8.95
N LEU A 260 -13.11 -13.41 9.90
CA LEU A 260 -12.90 -11.98 10.12
C LEU A 260 -11.89 -11.77 11.26
N CYS A 261 -10.71 -11.29 10.91
CA CYS A 261 -9.64 -11.00 11.87
C CYS A 261 -9.64 -9.52 12.26
N ILE A 262 -9.52 -9.25 13.57
CA ILE A 262 -9.45 -7.88 14.11
C ILE A 262 -8.10 -7.24 13.83
N ARG A 263 -7.06 -8.05 13.75
CA ARG A 263 -5.68 -7.60 13.55
C ARG A 263 -5.00 -8.45 12.49
N GLN A 264 -4.45 -7.78 11.50
CA GLN A 264 -3.61 -8.42 10.52
C GLN A 264 -2.17 -8.42 11.04
N GLU A 265 -1.53 -9.56 11.05
CA GLU A 265 -0.11 -9.68 11.39
C GLU A 265 0.74 -9.36 10.16
N PRO A 266 1.44 -8.21 10.14
CA PRO A 266 2.21 -7.83 8.96
C PRO A 266 3.30 -8.84 8.58
N LEU A 267 3.83 -9.56 9.56
CA LEU A 267 4.89 -10.57 9.36
C LEU A 267 4.37 -11.95 8.94
N SER A 268 3.06 -12.17 8.88
CA SER A 268 2.50 -13.40 8.27
C SER A 268 2.80 -13.47 6.76
N PHE A 269 2.95 -12.32 6.09
CA PHE A 269 3.30 -12.25 4.67
C PHE A 269 4.78 -12.48 4.44
N ALA A 270 5.12 -13.43 3.56
CA ALA A 270 6.50 -13.76 3.22
C ALA A 270 7.30 -12.55 2.70
N GLU A 271 6.66 -11.67 1.92
CA GLU A 271 7.26 -10.43 1.40
C GLU A 271 7.71 -9.49 2.52
N ASN A 272 6.88 -9.30 3.55
CA ASN A 272 7.21 -8.44 4.68
C ASN A 272 8.32 -9.05 5.57
N ARG A 273 8.31 -10.38 5.74
CA ARG A 273 9.41 -11.09 6.43
C ARG A 273 10.73 -10.92 5.70
N PHE A 274 10.72 -11.07 4.36
CA PHE A 274 11.91 -10.87 3.54
C PHE A 274 12.43 -9.43 3.64
N ARG A 275 11.56 -8.43 3.45
CA ARG A 275 11.93 -7.00 3.59
C ARG A 275 12.51 -6.70 4.96
N LYS A 276 11.87 -7.21 6.02
CA LYS A 276 12.37 -7.06 7.38
C LYS A 276 13.75 -7.69 7.53
N ARG A 277 13.94 -8.90 7.03
CA ARG A 277 15.23 -9.62 7.13
C ARG A 277 16.36 -8.87 6.43
N VAL A 278 16.11 -8.39 5.23
CA VAL A 278 17.08 -7.58 4.46
C VAL A 278 17.43 -6.31 5.23
N PHE A 279 16.43 -5.61 5.75
CA PHE A 279 16.65 -4.40 6.55
C PHE A 279 17.44 -4.70 7.82
N ASP A 280 17.07 -5.74 8.57
CA ASP A 280 17.75 -6.13 9.82
C ASP A 280 19.23 -6.48 9.55
N ILE A 281 19.52 -7.21 8.48
CA ILE A 281 20.91 -7.58 8.11
C ILE A 281 21.70 -6.33 7.70
N ALA A 282 21.15 -5.50 6.81
CA ALA A 282 21.85 -4.31 6.31
C ALA A 282 22.15 -3.31 7.44
N PHE A 283 21.16 -3.06 8.29
CA PHE A 283 21.33 -2.14 9.41
C PHE A 283 22.28 -2.69 10.47
N SER A 284 22.17 -3.99 10.80
CA SER A 284 23.09 -4.62 11.75
C SER A 284 24.53 -4.63 11.24
N LEU A 285 24.74 -4.91 9.96
CA LEU A 285 26.07 -4.89 9.35
C LEU A 285 26.66 -3.47 9.37
N LEU A 286 25.87 -2.47 8.98
CA LEU A 286 26.29 -1.07 9.03
C LEU A 286 26.69 -0.67 10.46
N PHE A 287 25.85 -0.99 11.45
CA PHE A 287 26.14 -0.70 12.86
C PHE A 287 27.40 -1.40 13.36
N LEU A 288 27.55 -2.69 13.08
CA LEU A 288 28.71 -3.49 13.48
C LEU A 288 30.03 -3.00 12.86
N CYS A 289 29.99 -2.52 11.61
CA CYS A 289 31.18 -2.01 10.93
C CYS A 289 31.55 -0.58 11.31
N THR A 290 30.58 0.26 11.72
CA THR A 290 30.80 1.69 11.98
C THR A 290 30.83 2.04 13.47
N LEU A 291 29.72 1.93 14.15
CA LEU A 291 29.51 2.38 15.53
C LEU A 291 30.00 1.40 16.58
N PHE A 292 29.79 0.10 16.33
CA PHE A 292 30.09 -0.93 17.32
C PHE A 292 31.57 -0.99 17.72
N PRO A 293 32.58 -0.86 16.82
CA PRO A 293 33.97 -0.86 17.22
C PRO A 293 34.31 0.27 18.22
N ILE A 294 33.77 1.46 18.00
CA ILE A 294 33.95 2.61 18.88
C ILE A 294 33.33 2.34 20.25
N ILE A 295 32.08 1.90 20.24
CA ILE A 295 31.33 1.56 21.47
C ILE A 295 32.03 0.41 22.22
N TYR A 296 32.53 -0.60 21.51
CA TYR A 296 33.23 -1.73 22.11
C TYR A 296 34.49 -1.30 22.85
N VAL A 297 35.28 -0.42 22.25
CA VAL A 297 36.51 0.08 22.89
C VAL A 297 36.17 0.90 24.13
N ILE A 298 35.26 1.86 24.03
CA ILE A 298 34.90 2.75 25.15
C ILE A 298 34.24 1.97 26.31
N VAL A 299 33.19 1.22 26.00
CA VAL A 299 32.43 0.47 27.01
C VAL A 299 33.23 -0.69 27.54
N GLY A 300 33.93 -1.40 26.67
CA GLY A 300 34.77 -2.55 27.05
C GLY A 300 35.91 -2.16 27.97
N LEU A 301 36.62 -1.05 27.71
CA LEU A 301 37.67 -0.50 28.57
C LEU A 301 37.11 -0.12 29.92
N THR A 302 35.99 0.61 29.94
CA THR A 302 35.33 1.02 31.18
C THR A 302 34.87 -0.17 32.03
N ILE A 303 34.33 -1.22 31.42
CA ILE A 303 33.95 -2.46 32.11
C ILE A 303 35.20 -3.14 32.72
N LYS A 304 36.30 -3.22 31.99
CA LYS A 304 37.55 -3.82 32.43
C LYS A 304 38.16 -3.10 33.63
N ILE A 305 38.11 -1.75 33.61
CA ILE A 305 38.63 -0.93 34.70
C ILE A 305 37.74 -1.02 35.97
N THR A 306 36.42 -1.07 35.78
CA THR A 306 35.48 -1.05 36.91
C THR A 306 35.22 -2.41 37.54
N SER A 307 35.45 -3.50 36.80
CA SER A 307 35.18 -4.86 37.26
C SER A 307 36.03 -5.92 36.55
N PRO A 308 36.86 -6.72 37.22
CA PRO A 308 37.62 -7.77 36.56
C PRO A 308 36.72 -8.86 35.94
N GLY A 309 37.12 -9.39 34.78
CA GLY A 309 36.39 -10.44 34.08
C GLY A 309 36.06 -10.14 32.62
N PRO A 310 35.18 -10.94 31.96
CA PRO A 310 34.84 -10.78 30.55
C PRO A 310 34.02 -9.52 30.30
N ILE A 311 34.15 -8.91 29.11
CA ILE A 311 33.41 -7.71 28.70
C ILE A 311 31.94 -8.05 28.42
N PHE A 312 31.71 -9.21 27.79
CA PHE A 312 30.37 -9.66 27.45
C PHE A 312 29.82 -10.67 28.45
N PHE A 313 28.55 -10.50 28.74
CA PHE A 313 27.71 -11.50 29.38
C PHE A 313 26.95 -12.27 28.32
N LYS A 314 26.89 -13.60 28.44
CA LYS A 314 26.27 -14.52 27.50
C LYS A 314 25.10 -15.20 28.19
N GLN A 315 23.92 -15.14 27.60
CA GLN A 315 22.69 -15.72 28.14
C GLN A 315 21.90 -16.41 27.04
N LYS A 316 21.35 -17.57 27.33
CA LYS A 316 20.38 -18.21 26.44
C LYS A 316 19.05 -17.47 26.48
N ARG A 317 18.46 -17.26 25.29
CA ARG A 317 17.13 -16.68 25.13
C ARG A 317 16.32 -17.47 24.12
N SER A 318 15.00 -17.53 24.33
CA SER A 318 14.08 -18.11 23.38
C SER A 318 13.94 -17.19 22.17
N GLY A 319 14.16 -17.72 20.98
CA GLY A 319 13.96 -17.04 19.70
C GLY A 319 12.60 -17.40 19.10
N GLU A 320 12.48 -17.15 17.79
CA GLU A 320 11.33 -17.53 16.99
C GLU A 320 11.15 -19.06 17.03
N ASP A 321 9.93 -19.53 17.11
CA ASP A 321 9.54 -20.95 17.23
C ASP A 321 10.11 -21.68 18.47
N GLY A 322 10.44 -20.95 19.54
CA GLY A 322 10.95 -21.54 20.78
C GLY A 322 12.39 -22.03 20.71
N ARG A 323 13.11 -21.83 19.60
CA ARG A 323 14.53 -22.23 19.48
C ARG A 323 15.41 -21.32 20.32
N GLU A 324 16.22 -21.90 21.18
CA GLU A 324 17.15 -21.13 22.01
C GLU A 324 18.33 -20.61 21.20
N PHE A 325 18.73 -19.36 21.48
CA PHE A 325 19.96 -18.77 20.93
C PHE A 325 20.76 -18.05 22.02
N TRP A 326 22.06 -17.88 21.77
CA TRP A 326 22.95 -17.15 22.66
C TRP A 326 22.87 -15.65 22.41
N CYS A 327 22.42 -14.90 23.41
CA CYS A 327 22.39 -13.44 23.39
C CYS A 327 23.60 -12.87 24.12
N TYR A 328 24.38 -12.03 23.45
CA TYR A 328 25.54 -11.32 24.02
C TYR A 328 25.11 -9.93 24.44
N LYS A 329 25.51 -9.53 25.66
CA LYS A 329 25.26 -8.20 26.22
C LYS A 329 26.53 -7.69 26.86
N PHE A 330 26.72 -6.37 26.90
CA PHE A 330 27.77 -5.81 27.76
C PHE A 330 27.47 -6.14 29.21
N ARG A 331 28.50 -6.53 29.95
CA ARG A 331 28.36 -6.88 31.36
C ARG A 331 28.09 -5.65 32.23
N SER A 332 26.94 -5.61 32.87
CA SER A 332 26.51 -4.55 33.78
C SER A 332 26.60 -4.93 35.26
N MET A 333 26.94 -6.18 35.57
CA MET A 333 27.06 -6.72 36.95
C MET A 333 28.44 -7.34 37.19
N LYS A 334 28.82 -7.45 38.43
CA LYS A 334 30.00 -8.25 38.83
C LYS A 334 29.78 -9.72 38.43
N VAL A 335 30.87 -10.44 38.16
CA VAL A 335 30.79 -11.88 37.85
C VAL A 335 30.17 -12.61 39.04
N ASN A 336 29.08 -13.31 38.81
CA ASN A 336 28.34 -14.10 39.81
C ASN A 336 27.78 -15.37 39.18
N THR A 337 27.50 -16.37 40.00
CA THR A 337 26.95 -17.67 39.58
C THR A 337 25.41 -17.70 39.51
N GLN A 338 24.74 -16.60 39.93
CA GLN A 338 23.28 -16.52 40.07
C GLN A 338 22.63 -15.75 38.93
N SER A 339 23.38 -15.44 37.89
CA SER A 339 22.92 -14.60 36.75
C SER A 339 21.75 -15.17 35.97
N ASP A 340 21.61 -16.50 35.95
CA ASP A 340 20.57 -17.21 35.17
C ASP A 340 19.34 -17.55 36.02
N THR A 341 19.45 -17.50 37.36
CA THR A 341 18.38 -17.91 38.27
C THR A 341 17.69 -16.73 38.96
N LEU A 342 18.41 -15.66 39.26
CA LEU A 342 17.88 -14.49 40.00
C LEU A 342 17.72 -13.27 39.08
N GLN A 343 16.47 -12.84 38.90
CA GLN A 343 16.16 -11.61 38.17
C GLN A 343 16.71 -10.38 38.89
N ALA A 344 17.27 -9.45 38.15
CA ALA A 344 17.84 -8.23 38.69
C ALA A 344 16.77 -7.27 39.24
N THR A 345 16.91 -6.81 40.46
CA THR A 345 16.07 -5.80 41.11
C THR A 345 16.58 -4.38 40.87
N LEU A 346 15.80 -3.37 41.27
CA LEU A 346 16.17 -1.96 41.08
C LEU A 346 17.47 -1.60 41.84
N HIS A 347 17.64 -2.06 43.08
CA HIS A 347 18.81 -1.82 43.95
C HIS A 347 19.68 -3.07 44.18
N ASP A 348 19.92 -3.83 43.11
CA ASP A 348 20.68 -5.08 43.15
C ASP A 348 22.17 -4.79 43.44
N PRO A 349 22.74 -5.34 44.53
CA PRO A 349 24.14 -5.09 44.95
C PRO A 349 25.17 -5.66 43.96
N ARG A 350 24.75 -6.54 43.06
CA ARG A 350 25.62 -7.11 42.03
C ARG A 350 25.94 -6.13 40.92
N LYS A 351 25.18 -4.99 40.80
CA LYS A 351 25.39 -3.99 39.77
C LYS A 351 26.66 -3.18 40.03
N THR A 352 27.40 -2.89 38.96
CA THR A 352 28.47 -1.90 39.03
C THR A 352 27.91 -0.48 38.84
N ARG A 353 28.62 0.58 39.29
CA ARG A 353 28.19 1.97 39.03
C ARG A 353 28.00 2.23 37.56
N PHE A 354 28.94 1.81 36.73
CA PHE A 354 28.84 1.93 35.28
C PHE A 354 27.73 1.02 34.70
N GLY A 355 27.53 -0.15 35.28
CA GLY A 355 26.44 -1.06 34.88
C GLY A 355 25.03 -0.49 35.12
N ASN A 356 24.88 0.39 36.12
CA ASN A 356 23.63 1.14 36.32
C ASN A 356 23.39 2.18 35.22
N PHE A 357 24.45 2.82 34.72
CA PHE A 357 24.35 3.76 33.60
C PHE A 357 24.00 3.04 32.26
N LEU A 358 24.50 1.83 32.04
CA LEU A 358 24.24 1.05 30.84
C LEU A 358 22.82 0.44 30.76
N ARG A 359 22.02 0.47 31.80
CA ARG A 359 20.67 -0.09 31.89
C ARG A 359 19.59 0.96 31.71
#